data_78feda8251e197337ac3a9565bb9ff2f
#
_entry.id   78feda8251e197337ac3a9565bb9ff2f
#
_cell.length_a   1.000
_cell.length_b   1.000
_cell.length_c   1.000
_cell.angle_alpha   90.00
_cell.angle_beta   90.00
_cell.angle_gamma   90.00
#
_symmetry.space_group_name_H-M   'P 1'
#
loop_
_entity.id
_entity.type
_entity.pdbx_description
1 polymer ?
#
loop_
_entity_poly.entity_id
_entity_poly.type
_entity_poly.pdbx_seq_one_letter_code
_entity_poly.pdbx_strand_id
1 'polypeptide(L)'
;YEAEHQLWQVMARETAPLSLRLEEPCLCSVTYYDGEYREREVDAEAQKTVRGDYPDTEHVRFRTLPAVTFASATFRGPYDKIRAANAAVAAWVRDNGYAFDGPAFNIYHVNPSETDDPEEYVTEVCYPVKKRA
;
A
#
# COMPACT_ATOMS: atom_id res chain seq x y z
N TYR A 1 -11.04 -5.75 3.49
CA TYR A 1 -10.07 -5.14 4.43
C TYR A 1 -9.81 -6.01 5.66
N GLU A 2 -10.75 -6.86 6.02
CA GLU A 2 -10.52 -7.83 7.09
C GLU A 2 -9.42 -8.81 6.71
N ALA A 3 -9.35 -9.21 5.44
CA ALA A 3 -8.30 -10.07 4.94
C ALA A 3 -6.92 -9.40 4.99
N GLU A 4 -6.85 -8.07 4.84
CA GLU A 4 -5.59 -7.33 4.97
C GLU A 4 -5.01 -7.45 6.38
N HIS A 5 -5.86 -7.40 7.40
CA HIS A 5 -5.41 -7.58 8.78
C HIS A 5 -4.73 -8.93 8.97
N GLN A 6 -5.27 -9.99 8.36
CA GLN A 6 -4.67 -11.32 8.39
C GLN A 6 -3.30 -11.34 7.70
N LEU A 7 -3.14 -10.62 6.60
CA LEU A 7 -1.85 -10.51 5.91
C LEU A 7 -0.79 -9.89 6.81
N TRP A 8 -1.12 -8.82 7.52
CA TRP A 8 -0.20 -8.19 8.47
C TRP A 8 0.15 -9.12 9.62
N GLN A 9 -0.80 -9.89 10.12
CA GLN A 9 -0.56 -10.86 11.19
C GLN A 9 0.39 -11.97 10.72
N VAL A 10 0.19 -12.49 9.51
CA VAL A 10 1.08 -13.51 8.94
C VAL A 10 2.50 -12.96 8.78
N MET A 11 2.64 -11.75 8.23
CA MET A 11 3.94 -11.11 8.08
C MET A 11 4.65 -10.97 9.42
N ALA A 12 3.96 -10.44 10.44
CA ALA A 12 4.55 -10.24 11.76
C ALA A 12 5.00 -11.57 12.38
N ARG A 13 4.17 -12.61 12.28
CA ARG A 13 4.47 -13.92 12.84
C ARG A 13 5.68 -14.57 12.18
N GLU A 14 5.73 -14.54 10.84
CA GLU A 14 6.81 -15.22 10.10
C GLU A 14 8.13 -14.47 10.16
N THR A 15 8.10 -13.15 10.33
CA THR A 15 9.32 -12.35 10.38
C THR A 15 9.86 -12.09 11.79
N ALA A 16 9.07 -12.41 12.84
CA ALA A 16 9.50 -12.21 14.21
C ALA A 16 10.86 -12.87 14.53
N PRO A 17 11.13 -14.14 14.11
CA PRO A 17 12.42 -14.77 14.37
C PRO A 17 13.60 -14.13 13.62
N LEU A 18 13.35 -13.32 12.60
CA LEU A 18 14.38 -12.71 11.76
C LEU A 18 14.94 -11.41 12.34
N SER A 19 14.30 -10.84 13.35
CA SER A 19 14.71 -9.57 13.99
C SER A 19 14.95 -8.47 12.95
N LEU A 20 13.93 -8.18 12.14
CA LEU A 20 14.03 -7.23 11.04
C LEU A 20 14.47 -5.84 11.50
N ARG A 21 15.34 -5.22 10.71
CA ARG A 21 15.61 -3.79 10.81
C ARG A 21 14.67 -3.06 9.88
N LEU A 22 13.89 -2.13 10.44
CA LEU A 22 12.94 -1.36 9.64
C LEU A 22 13.64 -0.16 9.01
N GLU A 23 13.26 0.16 7.77
CA GLU A 23 13.70 1.38 7.10
C GLU A 23 13.10 2.59 7.80
N GLU A 24 13.81 3.73 7.81
CA GLU A 24 13.28 4.97 8.36
C GLU A 24 13.13 6.02 7.26
N PRO A 25 11.90 6.53 7.03
CA PRO A 25 10.65 6.06 7.65
C PRO A 25 10.26 4.66 7.15
N CYS A 26 9.66 3.87 8.04
CA CYS A 26 9.11 2.58 7.66
C CYS A 26 7.80 2.80 6.93
N LEU A 27 7.71 2.36 5.68
CA LEU A 27 6.49 2.47 4.88
C LEU A 27 5.77 1.14 4.86
N CYS A 28 4.51 1.17 5.30
CA CYS A 28 3.60 0.04 5.21
C CYS A 28 2.64 0.29 4.06
N SER A 29 2.54 -0.64 3.12
CA SER A 29 1.69 -0.47 1.95
C SER A 29 0.97 -1.77 1.58
N VAL A 30 -0.10 -1.62 0.80
CA VAL A 30 -0.82 -2.75 0.21
C VAL A 30 -0.99 -2.45 -1.27
N THR A 31 -0.56 -3.39 -2.11
CA THR A 31 -0.70 -3.31 -3.56
C THR A 31 -1.86 -4.19 -4.01
N TYR A 32 -2.70 -3.67 -4.89
CA TYR A 32 -3.90 -4.35 -5.39
C TYR A 32 -3.71 -4.71 -6.87
N TYR A 33 -3.76 -6.01 -7.17
CA TYR A 33 -3.45 -6.53 -8.50
C TYR A 33 -4.67 -6.74 -9.39
N ASP A 34 -5.90 -6.54 -8.86
CA ASP A 34 -7.13 -6.80 -9.62
C ASP A 34 -7.41 -5.80 -10.75
N GLY A 35 -6.83 -4.61 -10.69
CA GLY A 35 -7.09 -3.58 -11.68
C GLY A 35 -8.44 -2.87 -11.54
N GLU A 36 -9.30 -3.34 -10.65
CA GLU A 36 -10.61 -2.76 -10.36
C GLU A 36 -11.01 -3.01 -8.92
N TYR A 37 -11.96 -2.24 -8.43
CA TYR A 37 -12.47 -2.43 -7.06
C TYR A 37 -13.25 -3.74 -6.97
N ARG A 38 -12.94 -4.55 -5.94
CA ARG A 38 -13.63 -5.81 -5.65
C ARG A 38 -13.93 -5.90 -4.17
N GLU A 39 -15.13 -6.36 -3.85
CA GLU A 39 -15.54 -6.56 -2.44
C GLU A 39 -15.06 -7.90 -1.88
N ARG A 40 -14.84 -8.89 -2.76
CA ARG A 40 -14.42 -10.25 -2.40
C ARG A 40 -13.32 -10.72 -3.33
N GLU A 41 -12.54 -11.69 -2.85
CA GLU A 41 -11.46 -12.31 -3.63
C GLU A 41 -10.48 -11.29 -4.19
N VAL A 42 -10.16 -10.28 -3.37
CA VAL A 42 -9.21 -9.23 -3.75
C VAL A 42 -7.80 -9.81 -3.81
N ASP A 43 -7.11 -9.57 -4.93
CA ASP A 43 -5.71 -9.96 -5.08
C ASP A 43 -4.83 -8.81 -4.58
N ALA A 44 -4.36 -8.94 -3.34
CA ALA A 44 -3.62 -7.89 -2.66
C ALA A 44 -2.34 -8.42 -2.03
N GLU A 45 -1.31 -7.55 -1.95
CA GLU A 45 -0.04 -7.87 -1.32
C GLU A 45 0.30 -6.80 -0.28
N ALA A 46 0.48 -7.22 0.98
CA ALA A 46 0.92 -6.34 2.05
C ALA A 46 2.45 -6.23 2.01
N GLN A 47 2.98 -5.03 2.16
CA GLN A 47 4.40 -4.73 2.02
C GLN A 47 4.88 -3.83 3.14
N LYS A 48 6.16 -4.01 3.51
CA LYS A 48 6.80 -3.21 4.55
C LYS A 48 8.26 -3.01 4.19
N THR A 49 8.77 -1.80 4.34
CA THR A 49 10.17 -1.51 4.04
C THR A 49 11.09 -1.96 5.16
N VAL A 50 12.19 -2.62 4.80
CA VAL A 50 13.18 -3.13 5.76
C VAL A 50 14.59 -2.83 5.26
N ARG A 51 15.56 -2.89 6.17
CA ARG A 51 16.99 -2.78 5.83
C ARG A 51 17.65 -4.14 5.94
N GLY A 52 18.54 -4.45 5.01
CA GLY A 52 19.33 -5.67 5.00
C GLY A 52 18.69 -6.80 4.20
N ASP A 53 19.39 -7.91 4.17
CA ASP A 53 18.95 -9.10 3.45
C ASP A 53 18.46 -10.14 4.44
N TYR A 54 17.34 -10.76 4.13
CA TYR A 54 16.71 -11.77 4.98
C TYR A 54 16.22 -12.93 4.12
N PRO A 55 16.21 -14.15 4.67
CA PRO A 55 15.69 -15.30 3.92
C PRO A 55 14.16 -15.20 3.78
N ASP A 56 13.66 -15.65 2.64
CA ASP A 56 12.21 -15.74 2.43
C ASP A 56 11.61 -16.79 3.37
N THR A 57 10.38 -16.58 3.78
CA THR A 57 9.61 -17.54 4.58
C THR A 57 8.50 -18.16 3.73
N GLU A 58 7.62 -18.96 4.33
CA GLU A 58 6.55 -19.61 3.59
C GLU A 58 5.64 -18.61 2.86
N HIS A 59 5.28 -17.51 3.51
CA HIS A 59 4.34 -16.52 2.95
C HIS A 59 4.94 -15.13 2.76
N VAL A 60 6.21 -14.91 3.14
CA VAL A 60 6.86 -13.61 3.06
C VAL A 60 8.07 -13.67 2.14
N ARG A 61 8.12 -12.75 1.17
CA ARG A 61 9.25 -12.61 0.24
C ARG A 61 9.94 -11.28 0.47
N PHE A 62 11.25 -11.28 0.37
CA PHE A 62 12.07 -10.07 0.45
C PHE A 62 12.60 -9.74 -0.93
N ARG A 63 12.39 -8.51 -1.38
CA ARG A 63 12.84 -8.10 -2.71
C ARG A 63 13.07 -6.59 -2.77
N THR A 64 13.89 -6.18 -3.73
CA THR A 64 14.10 -4.79 -4.05
C THR A 64 13.16 -4.41 -5.20
N LEU A 65 12.35 -3.38 -5.01
CA LEU A 65 11.43 -2.90 -6.04
C LEU A 65 12.09 -1.76 -6.82
N PRO A 66 11.83 -1.65 -8.14
CA PRO A 66 12.34 -0.53 -8.92
C PRO A 66 11.65 0.76 -8.52
N ALA A 67 12.29 1.88 -8.84
CA ALA A 67 11.67 3.20 -8.68
C ALA A 67 10.42 3.28 -9.54
N VAL A 68 9.40 3.99 -9.05
CA VAL A 68 8.12 4.13 -9.73
C VAL A 68 7.65 5.58 -9.66
N THR A 69 7.07 6.07 -10.77
CA THR A 69 6.38 7.35 -10.80
C THR A 69 4.90 7.10 -10.58
N PHE A 70 4.30 7.80 -9.64
CA PHE A 70 2.89 7.60 -9.35
C PHE A 70 2.19 8.92 -9.05
N ALA A 71 0.88 8.95 -9.35
CA ALA A 71 -0.03 10.00 -8.91
C ALA A 71 -0.67 9.54 -7.61
N SER A 72 -0.79 10.45 -6.65
CA SER A 72 -1.34 10.07 -5.35
C SER A 72 -2.22 11.15 -4.76
N ALA A 73 -3.09 10.74 -3.84
CA ALA A 73 -3.84 11.63 -2.97
C ALA A 73 -3.73 11.11 -1.54
N THR A 74 -3.43 11.99 -0.62
CA THR A 74 -3.31 11.67 0.80
C THR A 74 -4.52 12.22 1.54
N PHE A 75 -5.12 11.41 2.40
CA PHE A 75 -6.21 11.85 3.26
C PHE A 75 -5.93 11.49 4.70
N ARG A 76 -6.54 12.26 5.60
CA ARG A 76 -6.51 12.00 7.04
C ARG A 76 -7.90 11.61 7.49
N GLY A 77 -7.98 10.59 8.32
CA GLY A 77 -9.23 10.11 8.89
C GLY A 77 -9.55 8.68 8.52
N PRO A 78 -10.78 8.24 8.82
CA PRO A 78 -11.19 6.85 8.60
C PRO A 78 -11.12 6.42 7.13
N TYR A 79 -11.05 5.11 6.92
CA TYR A 79 -10.92 4.52 5.57
C TYR A 79 -12.18 4.68 4.71
N ASP A 80 -13.29 5.16 5.23
CA ASP A 80 -14.48 5.47 4.42
C ASP A 80 -14.22 6.55 3.38
N LYS A 81 -13.14 7.34 3.54
CA LYS A 81 -12.73 8.37 2.57
C LYS A 81 -11.93 7.81 1.40
N ILE A 82 -11.57 6.54 1.43
CA ILE A 82 -10.65 5.96 0.43
C ILE A 82 -11.25 5.98 -0.97
N ARG A 83 -12.55 5.78 -1.10
CA ARG A 83 -13.23 5.79 -2.41
C ARG A 83 -13.14 7.17 -3.07
N ALA A 84 -13.36 8.24 -2.29
CA ALA A 84 -13.26 9.61 -2.81
C ALA A 84 -11.82 9.94 -3.22
N ALA A 85 -10.82 9.49 -2.44
CA ALA A 85 -9.41 9.70 -2.76
C ALA A 85 -9.03 8.98 -4.07
N ASN A 86 -9.46 7.75 -4.24
CA ASN A 86 -9.23 6.99 -5.48
C ASN A 86 -9.86 7.68 -6.69
N ALA A 87 -11.09 8.17 -6.56
CA ALA A 87 -11.78 8.88 -7.63
C ALA A 87 -11.06 10.17 -8.01
N ALA A 88 -10.53 10.90 -7.01
CA ALA A 88 -9.80 12.14 -7.25
C ALA A 88 -8.51 11.89 -8.05
N VAL A 89 -7.75 10.84 -7.70
CA VAL A 89 -6.53 10.50 -8.42
C VAL A 89 -6.86 10.07 -9.86
N ALA A 90 -7.86 9.24 -10.05
CA ALA A 90 -8.25 8.77 -11.38
C ALA A 90 -8.65 9.95 -12.28
N ALA A 91 -9.40 10.91 -11.75
CA ALA A 91 -9.79 12.11 -12.49
C ALA A 91 -8.56 12.95 -12.87
N TRP A 92 -7.64 13.14 -11.94
CA TRP A 92 -6.42 13.91 -12.18
C TRP A 92 -5.57 13.26 -13.29
N VAL A 93 -5.40 11.95 -13.24
CA VAL A 93 -4.63 11.20 -14.25
C VAL A 93 -5.22 11.41 -15.63
N ARG A 94 -6.54 11.26 -15.76
CA ARG A 94 -7.25 11.47 -17.03
C ARG A 94 -7.10 12.90 -17.53
N ASP A 95 -7.22 13.89 -16.64
CA ASP A 95 -7.29 15.31 -17.03
C ASP A 95 -5.91 15.92 -17.29
N ASN A 96 -4.83 15.26 -16.89
CA ASN A 96 -3.46 15.79 -16.99
C ASN A 96 -2.56 15.03 -17.97
N GLY A 97 -3.13 14.17 -18.81
CA GLY A 97 -2.39 13.52 -19.88
C GLY A 97 -1.52 12.36 -19.45
N TYR A 98 -1.89 11.67 -18.38
CA TYR A 98 -1.22 10.47 -17.92
C TYR A 98 -2.08 9.23 -18.16
N ALA A 99 -1.43 8.07 -18.17
CA ALA A 99 -2.10 6.78 -18.23
C ALA A 99 -1.63 5.91 -17.06
N PHE A 100 -2.46 4.98 -16.61
CA PHE A 100 -2.08 4.04 -15.57
C PHE A 100 -0.98 3.10 -16.07
N ASP A 101 -0.01 2.81 -15.21
CA ASP A 101 1.18 2.03 -15.57
C ASP A 101 1.56 1.03 -14.49
N GLY A 102 0.60 0.32 -13.98
CA GLY A 102 0.83 -0.74 -13.00
C GLY A 102 -0.26 -0.83 -11.95
N PRO A 103 -0.16 -1.82 -11.04
CA PRO A 103 -1.16 -1.98 -10.00
C PRO A 103 -1.12 -0.85 -8.97
N ALA A 104 -2.31 -0.41 -8.55
CA ALA A 104 -2.45 0.62 -7.52
C ALA A 104 -2.00 0.08 -6.16
N PHE A 105 -1.53 0.98 -5.31
CA PHE A 105 -1.16 0.63 -3.94
C PHE A 105 -1.51 1.76 -2.99
N ASN A 106 -1.68 1.39 -1.70
CA ASN A 106 -1.90 2.36 -0.64
C ASN A 106 -0.72 2.34 0.31
N ILE A 107 -0.28 3.52 0.74
CA ILE A 107 0.74 3.65 1.80
C ILE A 107 0.03 4.13 3.06
N TYR A 108 0.20 3.39 4.14
CA TYR A 108 -0.42 3.70 5.42
C TYR A 108 0.60 4.41 6.30
N HIS A 109 0.62 5.74 6.26
CA HIS A 109 1.57 6.56 7.02
C HIS A 109 1.28 6.53 8.51
N VAL A 110 0.01 6.58 8.89
CA VAL A 110 -0.45 6.36 10.26
C VAL A 110 -1.56 5.32 10.20
N ASN A 111 -1.36 4.17 10.82
CA ASN A 111 -2.23 3.01 10.71
C ASN A 111 -2.79 2.59 12.08
N PRO A 112 -3.74 1.61 12.11
CA PRO A 112 -4.36 1.20 13.37
C PRO A 112 -3.40 0.68 14.45
N SER A 113 -2.20 0.26 14.09
CA SER A 113 -1.21 -0.17 15.09
C SER A 113 -0.53 1.00 15.79
N GLU A 114 -0.63 2.21 15.23
CA GLU A 114 0.03 3.42 15.73
C GLU A 114 -0.90 4.31 16.54
N THR A 115 -2.20 4.21 16.33
CA THR A 115 -3.21 5.01 17.02
C THR A 115 -4.53 4.26 17.13
N ASP A 116 -5.26 4.51 18.22
CA ASP A 116 -6.61 3.98 18.42
C ASP A 116 -7.69 4.91 17.87
N ASP A 117 -7.31 6.11 17.43
CA ASP A 117 -8.25 7.10 16.92
C ASP A 117 -8.26 7.09 15.39
N PRO A 118 -9.35 6.61 14.73
CA PRO A 118 -9.44 6.60 13.28
C PRO A 118 -9.29 7.97 12.61
N GLU A 119 -9.58 9.05 13.31
CA GLU A 119 -9.41 10.41 12.80
C GLU A 119 -7.93 10.78 12.62
N GLU A 120 -7.02 10.03 13.24
CA GLU A 120 -5.58 10.24 13.11
C GLU A 120 -4.93 9.42 12.01
N TYR A 121 -5.67 8.51 11.36
CA TYR A 121 -5.12 7.71 10.26
C TYR A 121 -4.70 8.62 9.10
N VAL A 122 -3.56 8.33 8.49
CA VAL A 122 -3.09 9.02 7.30
C VAL A 122 -2.78 7.98 6.22
N THR A 123 -3.49 8.06 5.12
CA THR A 123 -3.40 7.10 4.02
C THR A 123 -3.13 7.83 2.71
N GLU A 124 -2.20 7.30 1.93
CA GLU A 124 -1.90 7.81 0.59
C GLU A 124 -2.29 6.74 -0.42
N VAL A 125 -3.23 7.06 -1.32
CA VAL A 125 -3.61 6.16 -2.42
C VAL A 125 -2.76 6.50 -3.63
N CYS A 126 -2.12 5.49 -4.24
CA CYS A 126 -1.08 5.68 -5.25
C CYS A 126 -1.39 4.88 -6.50
N TYR A 127 -1.25 5.53 -7.66
CA TYR A 127 -1.44 4.90 -8.96
C TYR A 127 -0.19 5.10 -9.80
N PRO A 128 0.57 4.04 -10.12
CA PRO A 128 1.68 4.16 -11.06
C PRO A 128 1.21 4.71 -12.39
N VAL A 129 1.93 5.68 -12.92
CA VAL A 129 1.52 6.39 -14.14
C VAL A 129 2.71 6.64 -15.06
N LYS A 130 2.39 6.86 -16.34
CA LYS A 130 3.32 7.33 -17.35
C LYS A 130 2.64 8.40 -18.19
N LYS A 131 3.41 9.30 -18.77
CA LYS A 131 2.87 10.29 -19.70
C LYS A 131 2.32 9.60 -20.95
N ARG A 132 1.19 10.07 -21.44
CA ARG A 132 0.68 9.65 -22.74
C ARG A 132 1.56 10.20 -23.82
N ALA A 133 1.75 9.39 -24.87
CA ALA A 133 2.53 9.80 -26.04
C ALA A 133 1.77 10.84 -26.85
#